data_74b4a5b3352394cce285bfb5b2feb9bd
#
_entry.id   74b4a5b3352394cce285bfb5b2feb9bd
#
_cell.length_a   1.000
_cell.length_b   1.000
_cell.length_c   1.000
_cell.angle_alpha   90.00
_cell.angle_beta   90.00
_cell.angle_gamma   90.00
#
_symmetry.space_group_name_H-M   'P 1'
#
loop_
_entity.id
_entity.type
_entity.pdbx_description
1 polymer ?
#
loop_
_entity_poly.entity_id
_entity_poly.type
_entity_poly.pdbx_seq_one_letter_code
_entity_poly.pdbx_strand_id
1 'polypeptide(L)' 'MEDLLVYLARQLVDQPDDVRVERHEGSSGELVLELHVAADDVGKVIGKQGRIARALRTVVKAAAVQSGRRVHVEVAD' A
#
# COMPACT_ATOMS: atom_id res chain seq x y z
N MET A 1 -9.24 -4.92 -2.03
CA MET A 1 -8.11 -3.99 -2.25
C MET A 1 -7.11 -4.00 -1.12
N GLU A 2 -7.58 -3.85 0.10
CA GLU A 2 -6.67 -3.90 1.26
C GLU A 2 -5.96 -5.23 1.34
N ASP A 3 -6.67 -6.33 1.10
CA ASP A 3 -6.08 -7.66 1.18
C ASP A 3 -4.95 -7.86 0.19
N LEU A 4 -5.10 -7.29 -1.02
CA LEU A 4 -4.05 -7.34 -2.02
C LEU A 4 -2.80 -6.60 -1.55
N LEU A 5 -2.98 -5.39 -1.02
CA LEU A 5 -1.86 -4.58 -0.54
C LEU A 5 -1.17 -5.26 0.64
N VAL A 6 -1.93 -5.80 1.58
CA VAL A 6 -1.36 -6.55 2.72
C VAL A 6 -0.56 -7.74 2.22
N TYR A 7 -1.12 -8.50 1.29
CA TYR A 7 -0.43 -9.66 0.75
C TYR A 7 0.90 -9.28 0.11
N LEU A 8 0.89 -8.26 -0.73
CA LEU A 8 2.11 -7.83 -1.43
C LEU A 8 3.17 -7.33 -0.44
N ALA A 9 2.76 -6.52 0.54
CA ALA A 9 3.69 -5.99 1.52
C ALA A 9 4.32 -7.10 2.37
N ARG A 10 3.54 -8.10 2.73
CA ARG A 10 4.06 -9.23 3.52
C ARG A 10 5.17 -10.00 2.82
N GLN A 11 5.15 -10.01 1.49
CA GLN A 11 6.20 -10.69 0.72
C GLN A 11 7.53 -9.92 0.75
N LEU A 12 7.51 -8.65 1.12
CA LEU A 12 8.67 -7.77 1.02
C LEU A 12 9.38 -7.54 2.36
N VAL A 13 8.67 -7.74 3.47
CA VAL A 13 9.15 -7.33 4.79
C VAL A 13 9.70 -8.50 5.59
N ASP A 14 10.49 -8.18 6.62
CA ASP A 14 11.00 -9.19 7.55
C ASP A 14 10.01 -9.50 8.67
N GLN A 15 9.10 -8.58 8.95
CA GLN A 15 8.12 -8.73 10.03
C GLN A 15 6.71 -8.65 9.46
N PRO A 16 6.25 -9.71 8.80
CA PRO A 16 4.95 -9.68 8.13
C PRO A 16 3.76 -9.51 9.09
N ASP A 17 3.90 -9.92 10.35
CA ASP A 17 2.82 -9.77 11.32
C ASP A 17 2.56 -8.32 11.69
N ASP A 18 3.51 -7.42 11.40
CA ASP A 18 3.35 -5.99 11.68
C ASP A 18 2.74 -5.24 10.51
N VAL A 19 2.48 -5.90 9.39
CA VAL A 19 1.85 -5.26 8.23
C VAL A 19 0.37 -5.05 8.50
N ARG A 20 -0.10 -3.81 8.33
CA ARG A 20 -1.52 -3.49 8.37
C ARG A 20 -1.82 -2.38 7.38
N VAL A 21 -3.07 -2.28 6.99
CA VAL A 21 -3.54 -1.24 6.08
C VAL A 21 -4.72 -0.53 6.75
N GLU A 22 -4.67 0.79 6.79
CA GLU A 22 -5.78 1.61 7.27
C GLU A 22 -6.47 2.25 6.08
N ARG A 23 -7.78 2.32 6.15
CA ARG A 23 -8.60 2.91 5.10
C ARG A 23 -9.04 4.29 5.54
N HIS A 24 -8.89 5.25 4.62
CA HIS A 24 -9.40 6.60 4.82
C HIS A 24 -10.14 7.02 3.56
N GLU A 25 -11.10 7.91 3.72
CA GLU A 25 -11.73 8.55 2.58
C GLU A 25 -11.03 9.86 2.32
N GLY A 26 -10.58 10.06 1.09
CA GLY A 26 -9.93 11.32 0.71
C GLY A 26 -10.94 12.44 0.48
N SER A 27 -10.45 13.65 0.34
CA SER A 27 -11.29 14.84 0.20
C SER A 27 -12.14 14.83 -1.07
N SER A 28 -11.73 14.07 -2.08
CA SER A 28 -12.47 13.93 -3.34
C SER A 28 -13.27 12.63 -3.41
N GLY A 29 -13.45 11.95 -2.28
CA GLY A 29 -14.19 10.69 -2.24
C GLY A 29 -13.37 9.47 -2.65
N GLU A 30 -12.08 9.63 -2.93
CA GLU A 30 -11.23 8.50 -3.26
C GLU A 30 -10.94 7.66 -2.01
N LEU A 31 -10.64 6.39 -2.22
CA LEU A 31 -10.20 5.51 -1.16
C LEU A 31 -8.70 5.68 -0.96
N VAL A 32 -8.29 6.02 0.25
CA VAL A 32 -6.87 6.10 0.60
C VAL A 32 -6.53 4.88 1.45
N LEU A 33 -5.56 4.11 1.00
CA LEU A 33 -5.02 2.97 1.74
C LEU A 33 -3.66 3.35 2.29
N GLU A 34 -3.54 3.37 3.60
CA GLU A 34 -2.31 3.71 4.29
C GLU A 34 -1.65 2.44 4.78
N LEU A 35 -0.47 2.13 4.22
CA LEU A 35 0.27 0.92 4.55
C LEU A 35 1.20 1.19 5.73
N HIS A 36 1.08 0.36 6.76
CA HIS A 36 1.94 0.39 7.94
C HIS A 36 2.75 -0.89 8.02
N VAL A 37 4.03 -0.76 8.28
CA VAL A 37 4.93 -1.89 8.48
C VAL A 37 5.82 -1.60 9.69
N ALA A 38 6.60 -2.60 10.13
CA ALA A 38 7.59 -2.36 11.19
C ALA A 38 8.56 -1.26 10.76
N ALA A 39 9.03 -0.47 11.72
CA ALA A 39 9.90 0.67 11.42
C ALA A 39 11.12 0.27 10.58
N ASP A 40 11.71 -0.88 10.89
CA ASP A 40 12.88 -1.36 10.17
C ASP A 40 12.56 -1.83 8.74
N ASP A 41 11.29 -2.02 8.42
CA ASP A 41 10.87 -2.52 7.13
C ASP A 41 10.39 -1.41 6.18
N VAL A 42 10.27 -0.17 6.65
CA VAL A 42 9.75 0.92 5.83
C VAL A 42 10.52 1.05 4.52
N GLY A 43 11.86 0.99 4.59
CA GLY A 43 12.68 1.07 3.39
C GLY A 43 12.43 -0.05 2.39
N LYS A 44 11.95 -1.22 2.86
CA LYS A 44 11.69 -2.36 1.99
C LYS A 44 10.43 -2.20 1.17
N VAL A 45 9.48 -1.41 1.64
CA VAL A 45 8.24 -1.17 0.90
C VAL A 45 8.29 0.14 0.09
N ILE A 46 9.27 1.00 0.37
CA ILE A 46 9.51 2.19 -0.43
C ILE A 46 10.46 1.86 -1.59
N GLY A 47 11.57 1.23 -1.26
CA GLY A 47 12.59 0.86 -2.24
C GLY A 47 13.44 2.03 -2.67
N LYS A 48 14.46 1.74 -3.47
CA LYS A 48 15.37 2.75 -3.97
C LYS A 48 14.61 3.73 -4.86
N GLN A 49 14.68 5.01 -4.55
CA GLN A 49 14.00 6.06 -5.30
C GLN A 49 12.49 5.87 -5.37
N GLY A 50 11.92 5.17 -4.37
CA GLY A 50 10.49 4.96 -4.32
C GLY A 50 9.95 3.94 -5.31
N ARG A 51 10.81 3.11 -5.90
CA ARG A 51 10.40 2.19 -6.98
C ARG A 51 9.42 1.13 -6.52
N ILE A 52 9.63 0.58 -5.31
CA ILE A 52 8.74 -0.45 -4.79
C ILE A 52 7.39 0.15 -4.45
N ALA A 53 7.37 1.30 -3.78
CA ALA A 53 6.11 1.98 -3.46
C ALA A 53 5.34 2.31 -4.73
N ARG A 54 6.03 2.74 -5.77
CA ARG A 54 5.40 3.04 -7.06
C ARG A 54 4.80 1.79 -7.69
N ALA A 55 5.52 0.67 -7.62
CA ALA A 55 5.02 -0.61 -8.14
C ALA A 55 3.79 -1.07 -7.36
N LEU A 56 3.79 -0.93 -6.03
CA LEU A 56 2.62 -1.27 -5.22
C LEU A 56 1.41 -0.43 -5.62
N ARG A 57 1.61 0.88 -5.82
CA ARG A 57 0.54 1.76 -6.28
C ARG A 57 -0.01 1.32 -7.62
N THR A 58 0.86 0.97 -8.55
CA THR A 58 0.45 0.56 -9.89
C THR A 58 -0.41 -0.71 -9.84
N VAL A 59 0.02 -1.72 -9.07
CA VAL A 59 -0.73 -2.97 -8.96
C VAL A 59 -2.10 -2.75 -8.32
N VAL A 60 -2.14 -1.99 -7.22
CA VAL A 60 -3.40 -1.74 -6.51
C VAL A 60 -4.35 -0.92 -7.37
N LYS A 61 -3.83 0.10 -8.07
CA LYS A 61 -4.67 0.92 -8.95
C LYS A 61 -5.24 0.11 -10.11
N ALA A 62 -4.45 -0.81 -10.67
CA ALA A 62 -4.93 -1.68 -11.74
C ALA A 62 -6.08 -2.56 -11.24
N ALA A 63 -5.96 -3.11 -10.03
CA ALA A 63 -7.04 -3.90 -9.44
C ALA A 63 -8.28 -3.03 -9.17
N ALA A 64 -8.09 -1.77 -8.79
CA ALA A 64 -9.18 -0.87 -8.47
C ALA A 64 -9.99 -0.45 -9.69
N VAL A 65 -9.41 -0.46 -10.88
CA VAL A 65 -10.10 -0.09 -12.12
C VAL A 65 -11.38 -0.91 -12.30
N GLN A 66 -11.31 -2.21 -11.96
CA GLN A 66 -12.46 -3.09 -12.11
C GLN A 66 -13.61 -2.73 -11.17
N SER A 67 -13.31 -2.11 -10.03
CA SER A 67 -14.35 -1.71 -9.08
C SER A 67 -14.92 -0.33 -9.38
N GLY A 68 -14.34 0.38 -10.34
CA GLY A 68 -14.77 1.73 -10.70
C GLY A 68 -14.41 2.78 -9.67
N ARG A 69 -13.56 2.47 -8.70
CA ARG A 69 -13.22 3.38 -7.63
C ARG A 69 -11.78 3.87 -7.76
N ARG A 70 -11.57 5.16 -7.47
CA ARG A 70 -10.21 5.69 -7.39
C ARG A 70 -9.59 5.30 -6.06
N VAL A 71 -8.37 4.82 -6.12
CA VAL A 71 -7.63 4.38 -4.94
C VAL A 71 -6.26 5.05 -4.93
N HIS A 72 -5.88 5.54 -3.76
CA HIS A 72 -4.57 6.13 -3.53
C HIS A 72 -3.87 5.31 -2.45
N VAL A 73 -2.59 4.98 -2.66
CA VAL A 73 -1.81 4.19 -1.70
C VAL A 73 -0.71 5.07 -1.14
N GLU A 74 -0.62 5.10 0.20
CA GLU A 74 0.43 5.81 0.90
C GLU A 74 1.17 4.86 1.82
N VAL A 75 2.47 5.06 1.99
CA VAL A 75 3.27 4.33 2.97
C VAL A 75 3.49 5.24 4.16
N ALA A 76 3.07 4.78 5.34
CA ALA A 76 3.30 5.51 6.58
C ALA A 76 4.74 5.30 7.04
N ASP A 77 5.40 6.39 7.45
CA ASP A 77 6.78 6.31 7.96
C ASP A 77 6.98 7.07 9.28
#